data_5b76ae4bb3045a9bc0ff6b8f4b443e62
#
_entry.id   5b76ae4bb3045a9bc0ff6b8f4b443e62
#
_cell.length_a   1.000
_cell.length_b   1.000
_cell.length_c   1.000
_cell.angle_alpha   90.00
_cell.angle_beta   90.00
_cell.angle_gamma   90.00
#
_symmetry.space_group_name_H-M   'P 1'
#
loop_
_entity.id
_entity.type
_entity.pdbx_description
1 polymer ?
#
loop_
_entity_poly.entity_id
_entity_poly.type
_entity_poly.pdbx_seq_one_letter_code
_entity_poly.pdbx_strand_id
1 'polypeptide(L)'
;IPQCVKQAISAAIGFFIAFSGLHNSGIIAYDPDNLLCLGNLQDPGVILALLGILLTAGLVIMRVKGAILIGILAITFAGMLFENPARGATYTQWQGLVSLENPIEALAPTFGQLTFDGLFGGGVAAIIGVLFAIFSFLFVDMFDSIGVLVGVGIKAGFVNEKGELPG
;
A
#
# COMPACT_ATOMS: atom_id res chain seq x y z
N ILE A 1 9.05 23.40 7.48
CA ILE A 1 7.80 22.81 8.00
C ILE A 1 8.00 22.55 9.49
N PRO A 2 7.08 22.97 10.40
CA PRO A 2 7.16 22.71 11.82
C PRO A 2 7.25 21.21 12.14
N GLN A 3 7.95 20.85 13.21
CA GLN A 3 8.19 19.44 13.57
C GLN A 3 6.89 18.69 13.85
N CYS A 4 5.93 19.33 14.52
CA CYS A 4 4.61 18.75 14.78
C CYS A 4 3.87 18.37 13.48
N VAL A 5 4.03 19.14 12.41
CA VAL A 5 3.42 18.85 11.11
C VAL A 5 4.09 17.63 10.45
N LYS A 6 5.43 17.55 10.50
CA LYS A 6 6.17 16.36 9.98
C LYS A 6 5.73 15.07 10.68
N GLN A 7 5.61 15.09 12.01
CA GLN A 7 5.16 13.95 12.80
C GLN A 7 3.71 13.59 12.51
N ALA A 8 2.83 14.58 12.37
CA ALA A 8 1.42 14.35 12.02
C ALA A 8 1.28 13.71 10.64
N ILE A 9 2.06 14.17 9.65
CA ILE A 9 2.08 13.57 8.30
C ILE A 9 2.56 12.12 8.35
N SER A 10 3.66 11.81 9.05
CA SER A 10 4.14 10.44 9.19
C SER A 10 3.10 9.53 9.86
N ALA A 11 2.42 10.01 10.89
CA ALA A 11 1.35 9.26 11.54
C ALA A 11 0.16 9.03 10.59
N ALA A 12 -0.26 10.06 9.86
CA ALA A 12 -1.36 9.97 8.90
C ALA A 12 -1.08 8.96 7.79
N ILE A 13 0.15 8.95 7.25
CA ILE A 13 0.58 7.97 6.25
C ILE A 13 0.54 6.54 6.83
N GLY A 14 1.03 6.35 8.06
CA GLY A 14 0.96 5.06 8.74
C GLY A 14 -0.47 4.55 8.91
N PHE A 15 -1.40 5.42 9.32
CA PHE A 15 -2.82 5.08 9.39
C PHE A 15 -3.44 4.79 8.05
N PHE A 16 -3.08 5.53 7.01
CA PHE A 16 -3.57 5.28 5.65
C PHE A 16 -3.13 3.92 5.12
N ILE A 17 -1.85 3.56 5.30
CA ILE A 17 -1.31 2.26 4.90
C ILE A 17 -2.00 1.13 5.68
N ALA A 18 -2.17 1.30 7.00
CA ALA A 18 -2.87 0.33 7.84
C ALA A 18 -4.33 0.15 7.39
N PHE A 19 -5.05 1.25 7.16
CA PHE A 19 -6.43 1.22 6.64
C PHE A 19 -6.51 0.52 5.28
N SER A 20 -5.63 0.88 4.36
CA SER A 20 -5.56 0.25 3.04
C SER A 20 -5.30 -1.26 3.13
N GLY A 21 -4.40 -1.67 4.03
CA GLY A 21 -4.14 -3.08 4.31
C GLY A 21 -5.36 -3.83 4.86
N LEU A 22 -6.05 -3.24 5.83
CA LEU A 22 -7.27 -3.81 6.41
C LEU A 22 -8.42 -3.89 5.40
N HIS A 23 -8.54 -2.91 4.51
CA HIS A 23 -9.53 -2.93 3.43
C HIS A 23 -9.19 -4.00 2.38
N ASN A 24 -7.95 -4.06 1.92
CA ASN A 24 -7.53 -5.04 0.91
C ASN A 24 -7.60 -6.49 1.42
N SER A 25 -7.43 -6.69 2.72
CA SER A 25 -7.56 -8.02 3.36
C SER A 25 -9.01 -8.44 3.57
N GLY A 26 -9.99 -7.55 3.32
CA GLY A 26 -11.41 -7.82 3.54
C GLY A 26 -11.85 -7.73 5.01
N ILE A 27 -10.98 -7.28 5.92
CA ILE A 27 -11.36 -7.02 7.33
C ILE A 27 -12.30 -5.83 7.40
N ILE A 28 -12.04 -4.80 6.58
CA ILE A 28 -12.92 -3.67 6.38
C ILE A 28 -13.55 -3.80 5.00
N ALA A 29 -14.88 -3.76 4.93
CA ALA A 29 -15.65 -3.82 3.69
C ALA A 29 -16.42 -2.51 3.46
N TYR A 30 -16.83 -2.28 2.21
CA TYR A 30 -17.69 -1.17 1.87
C TYR A 30 -19.15 -1.53 2.18
N ASP A 31 -19.85 -0.60 2.81
CA ASP A 31 -21.27 -0.68 3.09
C ASP A 31 -21.96 0.56 2.49
N PRO A 32 -22.99 0.40 1.67
CA PRO A 32 -23.72 1.52 1.08
C PRO A 32 -24.34 2.48 2.08
N ASP A 33 -24.77 1.98 3.26
CA ASP A 33 -25.46 2.77 4.27
C ASP A 33 -24.50 3.49 5.23
N ASN A 34 -23.40 2.81 5.62
CA ASN A 34 -22.46 3.31 6.64
C ASN A 34 -21.07 3.64 6.07
N LEU A 35 -20.88 3.55 4.74
CA LEU A 35 -19.60 3.68 4.04
C LEU A 35 -18.61 2.57 4.35
N LEU A 36 -18.47 2.17 5.60
CA LEU A 36 -17.54 1.13 6.06
C LEU A 36 -18.25 0.21 7.05
N CYS A 37 -18.03 -1.08 6.90
CA CYS A 37 -18.46 -2.11 7.84
C CYS A 37 -17.34 -3.11 8.10
N LEU A 38 -17.53 -3.93 9.13
CA LEU A 38 -16.68 -5.08 9.36
C LEU A 38 -16.98 -6.12 8.29
N GLY A 39 -15.94 -6.61 7.63
CA GLY A 39 -16.06 -7.64 6.61
C GLY A 39 -16.48 -8.99 7.17
N ASN A 40 -16.59 -9.98 6.32
CA ASN A 40 -16.96 -11.33 6.73
C ASN A 40 -15.79 -12.02 7.43
N LEU A 41 -15.82 -12.05 8.77
CA LEU A 41 -14.80 -12.69 9.59
C LEU A 41 -14.76 -14.22 9.44
N GLN A 42 -15.73 -14.84 8.77
CA GLN A 42 -15.74 -16.28 8.48
C GLN A 42 -15.02 -16.61 7.18
N ASP A 43 -14.64 -15.59 6.40
CA ASP A 43 -13.83 -15.80 5.19
C ASP A 43 -12.43 -16.27 5.60
N PRO A 44 -11.96 -17.43 5.08
CA PRO A 44 -10.62 -17.93 5.37
C PRO A 44 -9.51 -16.92 5.03
N GLY A 45 -9.70 -16.07 4.02
CA GLY A 45 -8.76 -15.01 3.67
C GLY A 45 -8.64 -13.93 4.75
N VAL A 46 -9.77 -13.55 5.34
CA VAL A 46 -9.82 -12.59 6.46
C VAL A 46 -9.17 -13.19 7.71
N ILE A 47 -9.47 -14.48 7.99
CA ILE A 47 -8.84 -15.20 9.10
C ILE A 47 -7.31 -15.28 8.90
N LEU A 48 -6.88 -15.61 7.69
CA LEU A 48 -5.47 -15.69 7.34
C LEU A 48 -4.77 -14.32 7.51
N ALA A 49 -5.42 -13.24 7.10
CA ALA A 49 -4.91 -11.89 7.28
C ALA A 49 -4.77 -11.51 8.77
N LEU A 50 -5.79 -11.82 9.60
CA LEU A 50 -5.74 -11.59 11.05
C LEU A 50 -4.60 -12.38 11.70
N LEU A 51 -4.45 -13.66 11.35
CA LEU A 51 -3.34 -14.49 11.82
C LEU A 51 -1.99 -13.92 11.40
N GLY A 52 -1.90 -13.37 10.19
CA GLY A 52 -0.71 -12.70 9.68
C GLY A 52 -0.33 -11.46 10.48
N ILE A 53 -1.31 -10.64 10.81
CA ILE A 53 -1.11 -9.45 11.65
C ILE A 53 -0.62 -9.87 13.04
N LEU A 54 -1.28 -10.85 13.67
CA LEU A 54 -0.90 -11.33 15.00
C LEU A 54 0.49 -11.97 15.02
N LEU A 55 0.80 -12.80 14.01
CA LEU A 55 2.13 -13.41 13.84
C LEU A 55 3.21 -12.35 13.70
N THR A 56 3.01 -11.40 12.79
CA THR A 56 3.98 -10.33 12.53
C THR A 56 4.16 -9.45 13.77
N ALA A 57 3.07 -9.07 14.44
CA ALA A 57 3.12 -8.32 15.70
C ALA A 57 3.89 -9.07 16.78
N GLY A 58 3.64 -10.36 16.95
CA GLY A 58 4.39 -11.21 17.88
C GLY A 58 5.88 -11.25 17.59
N LEU A 59 6.27 -11.45 16.33
CA LEU A 59 7.66 -11.44 15.91
C LEU A 59 8.35 -10.08 16.12
N VAL A 60 7.63 -8.98 15.92
CA VAL A 60 8.13 -7.62 16.18
C VAL A 60 8.36 -7.40 17.66
N ILE A 61 7.42 -7.83 18.53
CA ILE A 61 7.54 -7.75 20.00
C ILE A 61 8.75 -8.57 20.47
N MET A 62 8.97 -9.73 19.88
CA MET A 62 10.15 -10.58 20.16
C MET A 62 11.45 -10.03 19.59
N ARG A 63 11.42 -8.86 18.94
CA ARG A 63 12.56 -8.19 18.31
C ARG A 63 13.31 -9.06 17.30
N VAL A 64 12.62 -9.94 16.59
CA VAL A 64 13.20 -10.78 15.55
C VAL A 64 13.61 -9.89 14.39
N LYS A 65 14.87 -9.98 13.96
CA LYS A 65 15.36 -9.25 12.79
C LYS A 65 14.65 -9.77 11.53
N GLY A 66 14.02 -8.87 10.77
CA GLY A 66 13.24 -9.25 9.58
C GLY A 66 11.84 -9.79 9.89
N ALA A 67 11.28 -9.53 11.08
CA ALA A 67 9.96 -9.99 11.52
C ALA A 67 8.85 -9.78 10.48
N ILE A 68 8.83 -8.62 9.84
CA ILE A 68 7.84 -8.28 8.79
C ILE A 68 8.00 -9.19 7.58
N LEU A 69 9.23 -9.39 7.11
CA LEU A 69 9.51 -10.27 5.96
C LEU A 69 9.13 -11.72 6.27
N ILE A 70 9.51 -12.21 7.45
CA ILE A 70 9.16 -13.56 7.92
C ILE A 70 7.64 -13.72 7.99
N GLY A 71 6.92 -12.74 8.54
CA GLY A 71 5.47 -12.72 8.61
C GLY A 71 4.82 -12.79 7.22
N ILE A 72 5.27 -11.96 6.29
CA ILE A 72 4.77 -11.96 4.90
C ILE A 72 4.99 -13.32 4.25
N LEU A 73 6.21 -13.87 4.31
CA LEU A 73 6.52 -15.17 3.71
C LEU A 73 5.68 -16.29 4.34
N ALA A 74 5.57 -16.33 5.66
CA ALA A 74 4.79 -17.34 6.37
C ALA A 74 3.32 -17.34 5.93
N ILE A 75 2.69 -16.16 5.85
CA ILE A 75 1.28 -16.05 5.43
C ILE A 75 1.13 -16.30 3.93
N THR A 76 2.09 -15.93 3.10
CA THR A 76 2.09 -16.26 1.67
C THR A 76 2.09 -17.77 1.47
N PHE A 77 2.95 -18.51 2.18
CA PHE A 77 2.97 -19.98 2.13
C PHE A 77 1.69 -20.58 2.69
N ALA A 78 1.17 -20.05 3.82
CA ALA A 78 -0.11 -20.51 4.34
C ALA A 78 -1.25 -20.29 3.33
N GLY A 79 -1.27 -19.14 2.64
CA GLY A 79 -2.27 -18.82 1.61
C GLY A 79 -2.24 -19.75 0.39
N MET A 80 -1.14 -20.50 0.17
CA MET A 80 -1.09 -21.56 -0.85
C MET A 80 -1.83 -22.83 -0.44
N LEU A 81 -2.04 -23.02 0.87
CA LEU A 81 -2.71 -24.22 1.39
C LEU A 81 -4.24 -24.03 1.50
N PHE A 82 -4.71 -22.80 1.51
CA PHE A 82 -6.14 -22.49 1.64
C PHE A 82 -6.73 -22.11 0.28
N GLU A 83 -7.84 -22.76 -0.07
CA GLU A 83 -8.61 -22.44 -1.27
C GLU A 83 -9.54 -21.25 -1.01
N ASN A 84 -9.61 -20.36 -1.97
CA ASN A 84 -10.58 -19.28 -1.98
C ASN A 84 -11.90 -19.79 -2.56
N PRO A 85 -12.97 -19.87 -1.75
CA PRO A 85 -14.24 -20.44 -2.21
C PRO A 85 -14.89 -19.60 -3.33
N ALA A 86 -14.56 -18.32 -3.42
CA ALA A 86 -15.11 -17.41 -4.44
C ALA A 86 -14.40 -17.54 -5.80
N ARG A 87 -13.15 -18.01 -5.83
CA ARG A 87 -12.33 -18.08 -7.05
C ARG A 87 -12.04 -19.53 -7.49
N GLY A 88 -12.33 -20.52 -6.64
CA GLY A 88 -11.99 -21.93 -6.92
C GLY A 88 -10.47 -22.18 -7.06
N ALA A 89 -9.66 -21.30 -6.46
CA ALA A 89 -8.21 -21.34 -6.50
C ALA A 89 -7.66 -20.94 -5.12
N THR A 90 -6.40 -21.27 -4.84
CA THR A 90 -5.75 -20.86 -3.58
C THR A 90 -5.64 -19.34 -3.45
N TYR A 91 -5.62 -18.81 -2.20
CA TYR A 91 -5.45 -17.38 -1.95
C TYR A 91 -4.14 -16.85 -2.52
N THR A 92 -3.08 -17.65 -2.49
CA THR A 92 -1.80 -17.37 -3.11
C THR A 92 -1.53 -18.41 -4.19
N GLN A 93 -1.33 -17.96 -5.43
CA GLN A 93 -0.97 -18.83 -6.54
C GLN A 93 0.52 -18.66 -6.87
N TRP A 94 1.20 -19.77 -7.04
CA TRP A 94 2.56 -19.76 -7.56
C TRP A 94 2.52 -19.65 -9.08
N GLN A 95 2.76 -18.46 -9.59
CA GLN A 95 2.81 -18.21 -11.05
C GLN A 95 4.23 -18.29 -11.62
N GLY A 96 5.20 -18.78 -10.85
CA GLY A 96 6.60 -18.76 -11.19
C GLY A 96 7.31 -17.46 -10.78
N LEU A 97 8.62 -17.54 -10.61
CA LEU A 97 9.44 -16.36 -10.25
C LEU A 97 9.66 -15.42 -11.44
N VAL A 98 9.53 -15.95 -12.64
CA VAL A 98 9.72 -15.20 -13.89
C VAL A 98 8.70 -15.71 -14.89
N SER A 99 7.80 -14.86 -15.35
CA SER A 99 7.03 -15.12 -16.56
C SER A 99 7.95 -14.86 -17.74
N LEU A 100 8.28 -15.92 -18.48
CA LEU A 100 9.05 -15.83 -19.73
C LEU A 100 8.16 -15.46 -20.93
N GLU A 101 6.95 -15.00 -20.69
CA GLU A 101 6.18 -14.34 -21.75
C GLU A 101 7.01 -13.19 -22.29
N ASN A 102 7.02 -13.04 -23.60
CA ASN A 102 7.81 -11.99 -24.29
C ASN A 102 7.56 -10.64 -23.60
N PRO A 103 8.57 -10.05 -22.95
CA PRO A 103 8.37 -8.76 -22.27
C PRO A 103 7.95 -7.66 -23.26
N ILE A 104 8.22 -7.85 -24.54
CA ILE A 104 7.79 -6.95 -25.62
C ILE A 104 6.28 -7.05 -25.85
N GLU A 105 5.69 -8.25 -25.83
CA GLU A 105 4.24 -8.45 -25.95
C GLU A 105 3.48 -7.92 -24.74
N ALA A 106 4.04 -8.09 -23.54
CA ALA A 106 3.47 -7.53 -22.32
C ALA A 106 3.53 -5.98 -22.28
N LEU A 107 4.55 -5.39 -22.91
CA LEU A 107 4.71 -3.93 -23.00
C LEU A 107 3.94 -3.31 -24.18
N ALA A 108 3.68 -4.08 -25.24
CA ALA A 108 3.04 -3.58 -26.46
C ALA A 108 1.73 -2.79 -26.24
N PRO A 109 0.81 -3.21 -25.33
CA PRO A 109 -0.43 -2.46 -25.08
C PRO A 109 -0.23 -1.13 -24.34
N THR A 110 0.92 -0.92 -23.71
CA THR A 110 1.18 0.30 -22.92
C THR A 110 2.30 1.16 -23.49
N PHE A 111 3.24 0.56 -24.23
CA PHE A 111 4.38 1.25 -24.80
C PHE A 111 3.95 2.16 -25.96
N GLY A 112 4.21 3.46 -25.83
CA GLY A 112 3.86 4.45 -26.85
C GLY A 112 2.36 4.77 -26.96
N GLN A 113 1.51 4.25 -26.06
CA GLN A 113 0.06 4.50 -26.04
C GLN A 113 -0.33 5.73 -25.22
N LEU A 114 0.65 6.54 -24.84
CA LEU A 114 0.41 7.76 -24.07
C LEU A 114 -0.34 8.77 -24.96
N THR A 115 -1.60 9.01 -24.66
CA THR A 115 -2.45 9.98 -25.35
C THR A 115 -2.85 11.09 -24.39
N PHE A 116 -2.76 12.33 -24.85
CA PHE A 116 -3.13 13.51 -24.05
C PHE A 116 -4.48 14.10 -24.49
N ASP A 117 -5.10 13.56 -25.52
CA ASP A 117 -6.34 14.10 -26.10
C ASP A 117 -7.48 14.18 -25.08
N GLY A 118 -7.61 13.18 -24.19
CA GLY A 118 -8.60 13.17 -23.12
C GLY A 118 -8.36 14.23 -22.04
N LEU A 119 -7.12 14.71 -21.88
CA LEU A 119 -6.75 15.69 -20.87
C LEU A 119 -7.04 17.13 -21.34
N PHE A 120 -6.90 17.41 -22.63
CA PHE A 120 -6.98 18.76 -23.18
C PHE A 120 -8.20 18.99 -24.09
N GLY A 121 -8.91 17.92 -24.50
CA GLY A 121 -10.05 17.97 -25.41
C GLY A 121 -11.31 18.64 -24.87
N GLY A 122 -11.41 18.87 -23.55
CA GLY A 122 -12.60 19.42 -22.87
C GLY A 122 -12.61 20.95 -22.71
N GLY A 123 -11.75 21.68 -23.42
CA GLY A 123 -11.66 23.15 -23.32
C GLY A 123 -11.03 23.65 -22.01
N VAL A 124 -11.25 24.92 -21.68
CA VAL A 124 -10.60 25.61 -20.53
C VAL A 124 -10.91 24.91 -19.20
N ALA A 125 -12.13 24.41 -19.02
CA ALA A 125 -12.52 23.71 -17.78
C ALA A 125 -11.73 22.41 -17.58
N ALA A 126 -11.45 21.65 -18.65
CA ALA A 126 -10.63 20.46 -18.57
C ALA A 126 -9.18 20.79 -18.22
N ILE A 127 -8.62 21.85 -18.81
CA ILE A 127 -7.25 22.31 -18.49
C ILE A 127 -7.13 22.70 -17.03
N ILE A 128 -8.10 23.45 -16.49
CA ILE A 128 -8.13 23.79 -15.06
C ILE A 128 -8.21 22.53 -14.19
N GLY A 129 -9.05 21.56 -14.55
CA GLY A 129 -9.15 20.29 -13.86
C GLY A 129 -7.83 19.52 -13.85
N VAL A 130 -7.14 19.45 -14.97
CA VAL A 130 -5.80 18.83 -15.09
C VAL A 130 -4.79 19.55 -14.21
N LEU A 131 -4.76 20.88 -14.20
CA LEU A 131 -3.86 21.65 -13.32
C LEU A 131 -4.13 21.37 -11.85
N PHE A 132 -5.40 21.31 -11.42
CA PHE A 132 -5.75 20.94 -10.05
C PHE A 132 -5.32 19.50 -9.72
N ALA A 133 -5.51 18.56 -10.64
CA ALA A 133 -5.08 17.18 -10.45
C ALA A 133 -3.55 17.11 -10.30
N ILE A 134 -2.78 17.75 -11.19
CA ILE A 134 -1.31 17.80 -11.11
C ILE A 134 -0.86 18.38 -9.77
N PHE A 135 -1.46 19.50 -9.36
CA PHE A 135 -1.14 20.15 -8.10
C PHE A 135 -1.45 19.25 -6.89
N SER A 136 -2.61 18.57 -6.91
CA SER A 136 -3.01 17.64 -5.87
C SER A 136 -2.04 16.46 -5.77
N PHE A 137 -1.69 15.84 -6.90
CA PHE A 137 -0.73 14.74 -6.93
C PHE A 137 0.65 15.17 -6.45
N LEU A 138 1.12 16.34 -6.87
CA LEU A 138 2.40 16.89 -6.43
C LEU A 138 2.43 17.12 -4.92
N PHE A 139 1.33 17.63 -4.35
CA PHE A 139 1.21 17.80 -2.89
C PHE A 139 1.21 16.47 -2.15
N VAL A 140 0.43 15.50 -2.63
CA VAL A 140 0.38 14.16 -2.03
C VAL A 140 1.75 13.51 -2.09
N ASP A 141 2.41 13.51 -3.22
CA ASP A 141 3.74 12.93 -3.43
C ASP A 141 4.81 13.59 -2.55
N MET A 142 4.78 14.93 -2.46
CA MET A 142 5.68 15.68 -1.59
C MET A 142 5.50 15.32 -0.11
N PHE A 143 4.26 15.23 0.36
CA PHE A 143 4.00 14.90 1.76
C PHE A 143 4.29 13.45 2.07
N ASP A 144 3.99 12.53 1.15
CA ASP A 144 4.31 11.11 1.29
C ASP A 144 5.83 10.91 1.37
N SER A 145 6.57 11.50 0.45
CA SER A 145 8.03 11.44 0.44
C SER A 145 8.65 12.02 1.73
N ILE A 146 8.20 13.19 2.19
CA ILE A 146 8.69 13.79 3.43
C ILE A 146 8.37 12.88 4.63
N GLY A 147 7.16 12.36 4.72
CA GLY A 147 6.73 11.49 5.81
C GLY A 147 7.57 10.22 5.91
N VAL A 148 7.75 9.54 4.78
CA VAL A 148 8.54 8.31 4.70
C VAL A 148 10.03 8.58 4.98
N LEU A 149 10.63 9.59 4.34
CA LEU A 149 12.04 9.92 4.51
C LEU A 149 12.37 10.32 5.96
N VAL A 150 11.52 11.13 6.59
CA VAL A 150 11.71 11.52 7.99
C VAL A 150 11.54 10.31 8.91
N GLY A 151 10.47 9.52 8.72
CA GLY A 151 10.19 8.36 9.56
C GLY A 151 11.28 7.29 9.47
N VAL A 152 11.72 6.95 8.26
CA VAL A 152 12.80 5.98 8.03
C VAL A 152 14.14 6.55 8.47
N GLY A 153 14.42 7.83 8.18
CA GLY A 153 15.66 8.50 8.52
C GLY A 153 15.90 8.56 10.03
N ILE A 154 14.87 8.85 10.82
CA ILE A 154 14.96 8.80 12.30
C ILE A 154 15.25 7.37 12.77
N LYS A 155 14.53 6.39 12.25
CA LYS A 155 14.68 4.98 12.64
C LYS A 155 16.03 4.39 12.23
N ALA A 156 16.60 4.86 11.12
CA ALA A 156 17.92 4.47 10.63
C ALA A 156 19.07 5.24 11.31
N GLY A 157 18.77 6.26 12.10
CA GLY A 157 19.78 7.10 12.76
C GLY A 157 20.47 8.11 11.84
N PHE A 158 19.91 8.36 10.65
CA PHE A 158 20.44 9.35 9.70
C PHE A 158 20.04 10.78 10.02
N VAL A 159 18.97 10.95 10.78
CA VAL A 159 18.48 12.24 11.23
C VAL A 159 18.24 12.20 12.74
N ASN A 160 18.40 13.35 13.40
CA ASN A 160 18.08 13.47 14.82
C ASN A 160 16.56 13.42 15.05
N GLU A 161 16.12 13.39 16.32
CA GLU A 161 14.70 13.38 16.66
C GLU A 161 13.93 14.60 16.13
N LYS A 162 14.65 15.67 15.75
CA LYS A 162 14.09 16.86 15.11
C LYS A 162 13.94 16.75 13.60
N GLY A 163 14.37 15.62 13.00
CA GLY A 163 14.33 15.41 11.57
C GLY A 163 15.37 16.25 10.80
N GLU A 164 16.49 16.57 11.45
CA GLU A 164 17.60 17.30 10.86
C GLU A 164 18.79 16.36 10.67
N LEU A 165 19.52 16.53 9.57
CA LEU A 165 20.79 15.83 9.38
C LEU A 165 21.78 16.30 10.43
N PRO A 166 22.45 15.41 11.16
CA PRO A 166 23.55 15.81 12.01
C PRO A 166 24.64 16.42 11.12
N GLY A 167 24.90 17.70 11.35
CA GLY A 167 25.95 18.47 10.68
C GLY A 167 27.34 18.09 11.14
#